data_47e8673f68cab41bab7e06b8979bef46
#
_entry.id   47e8673f68cab41bab7e06b8979bef46
#
_cell.length_a   1.000
_cell.length_b   1.000
_cell.length_c   1.000
_cell.angle_alpha   90.00
_cell.angle_beta   90.00
_cell.angle_gamma   90.00
#
_symmetry.space_group_name_H-M   'P 1'
#
loop_
_entity.id
_entity.type
_entity.pdbx_description
1 polymer ?
#
loop_
_entity_poly.entity_id
_entity_poly.type
_entity_poly.pdbx_seq_one_letter_code
_entity_poly.pdbx_strand_id
1 'polypeptide(L)'
;MEFSAAPLIYGLVALGVFLLVEGLYLTVFGKSISLDRKVNRRLALMEKGGNREQVLEQLRKEMSQHMKSRSIPLYSLLAEKAQKANIAFSPKALVAIMFAMSGVAYVGLTVGTEAETPVRALVAVVMGFGSVYVWVNGKAKKRLALLEEQLPDAVELMVRSLRVGHPFSSAISIVAKEIPDPLGTEFGVIADEAAYGRDVSESLKALAERMDLQDLRFLAVAVAIQQQSGGNLAEVLDGLAKVIRSRFKLFRRV
;
A
#
# COMPACT_ATOMS: atom_id res chain seq x y z
N MET A 1 0.78 -49.08 18.23
CA MET A 1 0.62 -47.62 18.10
C MET A 1 -0.31 -47.37 16.95
N GLU A 2 -1.62 -47.26 17.21
CA GLU A 2 -2.56 -46.84 16.14
C GLU A 2 -2.32 -45.39 15.84
N PHE A 3 -1.77 -45.09 14.67
CA PHE A 3 -1.75 -43.75 14.12
C PHE A 3 -3.20 -43.35 13.86
N SER A 4 -3.77 -42.62 14.80
CA SER A 4 -5.10 -42.03 14.63
C SER A 4 -5.06 -41.15 13.40
N ALA A 5 -5.80 -41.51 12.35
CA ALA A 5 -5.92 -40.69 11.12
C ALA A 5 -6.66 -39.36 11.38
N ALA A 6 -7.22 -39.17 12.56
CA ALA A 6 -7.97 -38.00 12.96
C ALA A 6 -7.22 -36.68 12.76
N PRO A 7 -5.94 -36.46 13.20
CA PRO A 7 -5.27 -35.20 13.00
C PRO A 7 -5.01 -34.88 11.52
N LEU A 8 -4.86 -35.89 10.67
CA LEU A 8 -4.65 -35.74 9.23
C LEU A 8 -5.94 -35.31 8.53
N ILE A 9 -7.09 -35.92 8.93
CA ILE A 9 -8.41 -35.53 8.44
C ILE A 9 -8.76 -34.11 8.89
N TYR A 10 -8.47 -33.72 10.13
CA TYR A 10 -8.68 -32.36 10.63
C TYR A 10 -7.82 -31.33 9.87
N GLY A 11 -6.57 -31.68 9.55
CA GLY A 11 -5.70 -30.85 8.73
C GLY A 11 -6.23 -30.65 7.30
N LEU A 12 -6.75 -31.72 6.66
CA LEU A 12 -7.33 -31.65 5.33
C LEU A 12 -8.63 -30.82 5.30
N VAL A 13 -9.51 -31.00 6.30
CA VAL A 13 -10.75 -30.22 6.41
C VAL A 13 -10.44 -28.75 6.66
N ALA A 14 -9.48 -28.43 7.54
CA ALA A 14 -9.03 -27.07 7.79
C ALA A 14 -8.44 -26.43 6.53
N LEU A 15 -7.64 -27.17 5.77
CA LEU A 15 -7.08 -26.73 4.49
C LEU A 15 -8.19 -26.51 3.45
N GLY A 16 -9.18 -27.39 3.37
CA GLY A 16 -10.33 -27.27 2.46
C GLY A 16 -11.17 -26.02 2.77
N VAL A 17 -11.48 -25.79 4.04
CA VAL A 17 -12.18 -24.57 4.51
C VAL A 17 -11.34 -23.33 4.22
N PHE A 18 -10.02 -23.38 4.45
CA PHE A 18 -9.11 -22.29 4.13
C PHE A 18 -9.14 -21.94 2.64
N LEU A 19 -9.04 -22.93 1.75
CA LEU A 19 -9.08 -22.73 0.30
C LEU A 19 -10.44 -22.24 -0.18
N LEU A 20 -11.55 -22.71 0.39
CA LEU A 20 -12.88 -22.21 0.08
C LEU A 20 -13.06 -20.75 0.50
N VAL A 21 -12.60 -20.40 1.68
CA VAL A 21 -12.64 -19.04 2.21
C VAL A 21 -11.77 -18.12 1.37
N GLU A 22 -10.56 -18.54 1.01
CA GLU A 22 -9.64 -17.77 0.15
C GLU A 22 -10.17 -17.67 -1.28
N GLY A 23 -10.77 -18.73 -1.83
CA GLY A 23 -11.43 -18.73 -3.13
C GLY A 23 -12.64 -17.81 -3.19
N LEU A 24 -13.52 -17.84 -2.20
CA LEU A 24 -14.68 -16.95 -2.08
C LEU A 24 -14.24 -15.49 -1.93
N TYR A 25 -13.20 -15.26 -1.14
CA TYR A 25 -12.61 -13.96 -0.96
C TYR A 25 -12.02 -13.39 -2.27
N LEU A 26 -11.25 -14.20 -3.01
CA LEU A 26 -10.67 -13.82 -4.30
C LEU A 26 -11.75 -13.56 -5.37
N THR A 27 -12.85 -14.30 -5.38
CA THR A 27 -13.93 -14.10 -6.34
C THR A 27 -14.76 -12.85 -6.04
N VAL A 28 -15.06 -12.60 -4.77
CA VAL A 28 -15.89 -11.45 -4.34
C VAL A 28 -15.08 -10.16 -4.34
N PHE A 29 -13.81 -10.20 -3.94
CA PHE A 29 -12.98 -9.02 -3.75
C PHE A 29 -11.85 -8.86 -4.78
N GLY A 30 -11.48 -9.92 -5.49
CA GLY A 30 -10.39 -9.90 -6.48
C GLY A 30 -10.66 -8.97 -7.67
N LYS A 31 -11.90 -8.88 -8.14
CA LYS A 31 -12.33 -8.03 -9.25
C LYS A 31 -12.60 -6.57 -8.89
N SER A 32 -12.82 -6.24 -7.61
CA SER A 32 -13.25 -4.90 -7.19
C SER A 32 -12.11 -3.89 -7.00
N ILE A 33 -10.86 -4.27 -7.23
CA ILE A 33 -9.69 -3.44 -6.87
C ILE A 33 -8.89 -2.96 -8.09
N SER A 34 -9.34 -3.25 -9.34
CA SER A 34 -8.63 -2.77 -10.51
C SER A 34 -9.10 -1.39 -10.96
N LEU A 35 -8.16 -0.50 -11.05
CA LEU A 35 -7.97 0.71 -11.88
C LEU A 35 -9.13 1.72 -12.09
N ASP A 36 -10.39 1.33 -12.19
CA ASP A 36 -11.48 2.23 -12.59
C ASP A 36 -11.91 3.25 -11.52
N ARG A 37 -11.58 3.01 -10.25
CA ARG A 37 -12.09 3.83 -9.15
C ARG A 37 -11.36 5.16 -8.98
N LYS A 38 -10.10 5.28 -9.43
CA LYS A 38 -9.31 6.52 -9.24
C LYS A 38 -9.60 7.58 -10.31
N VAL A 39 -9.77 7.17 -11.55
CA VAL A 39 -10.16 8.07 -12.66
C VAL A 39 -11.58 8.55 -12.46
N ASN A 40 -12.52 7.66 -12.14
CA ASN A 40 -13.91 8.01 -11.87
C ASN A 40 -14.10 8.85 -10.61
N ARG A 41 -13.28 8.67 -9.56
CA ARG A 41 -13.36 9.46 -8.32
C ARG A 41 -12.89 10.89 -8.53
N ARG A 42 -11.81 11.12 -9.31
CA ARG A 42 -11.36 12.48 -9.69
C ARG A 42 -12.42 13.19 -10.54
N LEU A 43 -12.97 12.49 -11.54
CA LEU A 43 -14.04 13.01 -12.39
C LEU A 43 -15.31 13.28 -11.59
N ALA A 44 -15.73 12.37 -10.70
CA ALA A 44 -16.92 12.54 -9.86
C ALA A 44 -16.78 13.67 -8.82
N LEU A 45 -15.58 13.96 -8.34
CA LEU A 45 -15.31 15.09 -7.43
C LEU A 45 -15.26 16.43 -8.18
N MET A 46 -14.78 16.42 -9.44
CA MET A 46 -14.80 17.58 -10.32
C MET A 46 -16.22 17.88 -10.85
N GLU A 47 -17.02 16.85 -11.14
CA GLU A 47 -18.38 16.96 -11.64
C GLU A 47 -19.39 17.44 -10.57
N LYS A 48 -19.13 17.19 -9.29
CA LYS A 48 -19.96 17.65 -8.16
C LYS A 48 -19.79 19.12 -7.80
N GLY A 49 -18.99 19.91 -8.53
CA GLY A 49 -18.93 21.36 -8.37
C GLY A 49 -18.55 21.83 -6.95
N GLY A 50 -17.98 20.96 -6.14
CA GLY A 50 -17.58 21.29 -4.77
C GLY A 50 -16.45 22.31 -4.76
N ASN A 51 -16.58 23.32 -3.88
CA ASN A 51 -15.54 24.31 -3.66
C ASN A 51 -14.21 23.60 -3.40
N ARG A 52 -13.14 23.95 -4.11
CA ARG A 52 -11.82 23.28 -4.07
C ARG A 52 -11.32 23.05 -2.63
N GLU A 53 -11.61 23.96 -1.70
CA GLU A 53 -11.27 23.84 -0.29
C GLU A 53 -11.99 22.67 0.41
N GLN A 54 -13.26 22.40 0.09
CA GLN A 54 -14.01 21.30 0.71
C GLN A 54 -13.50 19.93 0.27
N VAL A 55 -13.05 19.80 -0.99
CA VAL A 55 -12.45 18.58 -1.53
C VAL A 55 -11.11 18.31 -0.85
N LEU A 56 -10.30 19.35 -0.62
CA LEU A 56 -9.03 19.24 0.10
C LEU A 56 -9.22 18.91 1.58
N GLU A 57 -10.21 19.51 2.24
CA GLU A 57 -10.54 19.15 3.63
C GLU A 57 -11.03 17.70 3.76
N GLN A 58 -11.82 17.23 2.82
CA GLN A 58 -12.24 15.82 2.79
C GLN A 58 -11.06 14.87 2.57
N LEU A 59 -10.16 15.17 1.62
CA LEU A 59 -8.95 14.39 1.40
C LEU A 59 -8.00 14.44 2.61
N ARG A 60 -7.86 15.60 3.26
CA ARG A 60 -7.13 15.73 4.52
C ARG A 60 -7.78 14.96 5.67
N LYS A 61 -9.10 15.03 5.82
CA LYS A 61 -9.83 14.25 6.83
C LYS A 61 -9.71 12.75 6.61
N GLU A 62 -9.80 12.27 5.36
CA GLU A 62 -9.62 10.86 5.04
C GLU A 62 -8.17 10.40 5.33
N MET A 63 -7.16 11.22 5.02
CA MET A 63 -5.76 10.94 5.37
C MET A 63 -5.51 11.01 6.90
N SER A 64 -6.10 11.97 7.60
CA SER A 64 -5.91 12.14 9.05
C SER A 64 -6.68 11.13 9.89
N GLN A 65 -7.81 10.60 9.40
CA GLN A 65 -8.57 9.55 10.11
C GLN A 65 -7.76 8.26 10.24
N HIS A 66 -6.85 7.97 9.31
CA HIS A 66 -5.94 6.83 9.42
C HIS A 66 -4.82 7.03 10.46
N MET A 67 -4.46 8.28 10.78
CA MET A 67 -3.39 8.59 11.74
C MET A 67 -3.85 8.63 13.20
N LYS A 68 -5.13 8.81 13.48
CA LYS A 68 -5.63 9.09 14.83
C LYS A 68 -6.02 7.86 15.66
N SER A 69 -5.96 6.64 15.10
CA SER A 69 -6.35 5.41 15.81
C SER A 69 -5.13 4.67 16.37
N ARG A 70 -4.44 5.29 17.32
CA ARG A 70 -3.21 4.77 17.95
C ARG A 70 -3.42 3.87 19.18
N SER A 71 -4.65 3.44 19.49
CA SER A 71 -4.95 2.85 20.80
C SER A 71 -4.83 1.32 20.90
N ILE A 72 -4.69 0.59 19.77
CA ILE A 72 -4.53 -0.87 19.80
C ILE A 72 -3.37 -1.25 18.88
N PRO A 73 -2.28 -1.90 19.37
CA PRO A 73 -1.08 -2.17 18.57
C PRO A 73 -1.35 -3.04 17.35
N LEU A 74 -2.25 -4.03 17.45
CA LEU A 74 -2.62 -4.88 16.32
C LEU A 74 -3.38 -4.11 15.23
N TYR A 75 -4.25 -3.18 15.64
CA TYR A 75 -5.01 -2.33 14.72
C TYR A 75 -4.12 -1.33 13.98
N SER A 76 -3.12 -0.76 14.67
CA SER A 76 -2.18 0.18 14.04
C SER A 76 -1.28 -0.50 13.00
N LEU A 77 -0.80 -1.71 13.28
CA LEU A 77 -0.02 -2.52 12.33
C LEU A 77 -0.83 -2.90 11.09
N LEU A 78 -2.10 -3.27 11.27
CA LEU A 78 -2.98 -3.58 10.16
C LEU A 78 -3.30 -2.34 9.32
N ALA A 79 -3.56 -1.20 9.99
CA ALA A 79 -3.84 0.07 9.33
C ALA A 79 -2.64 0.57 8.50
N GLU A 80 -1.42 0.48 9.03
CA GLU A 80 -0.19 0.82 8.32
C GLU A 80 0.01 -0.05 7.09
N LYS A 81 -0.14 -1.38 7.21
CA LYS A 81 -0.02 -2.30 6.08
C LYS A 81 -1.12 -2.11 5.04
N ALA A 82 -2.35 -1.86 5.45
CA ALA A 82 -3.46 -1.55 4.55
C ALA A 82 -3.21 -0.24 3.78
N GLN A 83 -2.61 0.75 4.42
CA GLN A 83 -2.22 2.01 3.78
C GLN A 83 -1.09 1.79 2.77
N LYS A 84 -0.04 1.05 3.13
CA LYS A 84 1.05 0.67 2.21
C LYS A 84 0.54 -0.14 1.01
N ALA A 85 -0.45 -1.01 1.23
CA ALA A 85 -1.12 -1.79 0.18
C ALA A 85 -2.10 -0.95 -0.66
N ASN A 86 -2.42 0.28 -0.27
CA ASN A 86 -3.45 1.15 -0.87
C ASN A 86 -4.80 0.43 -1.00
N ILE A 87 -5.20 -0.30 0.04
CA ILE A 87 -6.48 -1.01 0.08
C ILE A 87 -7.60 -0.01 0.35
N ALA A 88 -8.69 -0.09 -0.44
CA ALA A 88 -9.84 0.81 -0.34
C ALA A 88 -10.68 0.60 0.94
N PHE A 89 -10.46 -0.51 1.65
CA PHE A 89 -11.19 -0.82 2.87
C PHE A 89 -10.64 -0.05 4.06
N SER A 90 -11.55 0.51 4.84
CA SER A 90 -11.19 1.10 6.14
C SER A 90 -10.64 0.00 7.08
N PRO A 91 -9.74 0.34 8.01
CA PRO A 91 -9.25 -0.64 8.98
C PRO A 91 -10.36 -1.33 9.77
N LYS A 92 -11.48 -0.62 10.03
CA LYS A 92 -12.68 -1.18 10.67
C LYS A 92 -13.34 -2.27 9.81
N ALA A 93 -13.42 -2.05 8.49
CA ALA A 93 -13.96 -3.05 7.57
C ALA A 93 -13.07 -4.29 7.49
N LEU A 94 -11.74 -4.13 7.52
CA LEU A 94 -10.80 -5.26 7.58
C LEU A 94 -11.00 -6.10 8.84
N VAL A 95 -11.17 -5.46 10.00
CA VAL A 95 -11.48 -6.16 11.26
C VAL A 95 -12.83 -6.89 11.17
N ALA A 96 -13.86 -6.27 10.61
CA ALA A 96 -15.16 -6.91 10.40
C ALA A 96 -15.03 -8.15 9.47
N ILE A 97 -14.23 -8.06 8.42
CA ILE A 97 -13.93 -9.19 7.52
C ILE A 97 -13.20 -10.31 8.29
N MET A 98 -12.23 -9.97 9.16
CA MET A 98 -11.53 -10.96 10.00
C MET A 98 -12.52 -11.74 10.88
N PHE A 99 -13.46 -11.06 11.53
CA PHE A 99 -14.48 -11.72 12.34
C PHE A 99 -15.45 -12.55 11.51
N ALA A 100 -15.88 -12.05 10.35
CA ALA A 100 -16.75 -12.81 9.44
C ALA A 100 -16.06 -14.09 8.96
N MET A 101 -14.79 -14.00 8.57
CA MET A 101 -13.97 -15.14 8.14
C MET A 101 -13.77 -16.17 9.28
N SER A 102 -13.50 -15.68 10.50
CA SER A 102 -13.43 -16.56 11.67
C SER A 102 -14.77 -17.27 11.94
N GLY A 103 -15.90 -16.57 11.76
CA GLY A 103 -17.23 -17.17 11.90
C GLY A 103 -17.49 -18.27 10.87
N VAL A 104 -17.18 -18.02 9.60
CA VAL A 104 -17.30 -19.03 8.53
C VAL A 104 -16.39 -20.23 8.80
N ALA A 105 -15.15 -19.99 9.20
CA ALA A 105 -14.22 -21.07 9.57
C ALA A 105 -14.73 -21.88 10.76
N TYR A 106 -15.30 -21.22 11.78
CA TYR A 106 -15.88 -21.91 12.94
C TYR A 106 -17.04 -22.81 12.55
N VAL A 107 -18.00 -22.30 11.74
CA VAL A 107 -19.12 -23.11 11.23
C VAL A 107 -18.63 -24.30 10.40
N GLY A 108 -17.65 -24.08 9.51
CA GLY A 108 -17.07 -25.18 8.73
C GLY A 108 -16.42 -26.26 9.61
N LEU A 109 -15.69 -25.85 10.65
CA LEU A 109 -15.08 -26.77 11.61
C LEU A 109 -16.11 -27.49 12.48
N THR A 110 -17.27 -26.91 12.81
CA THR A 110 -18.31 -27.57 13.56
C THR A 110 -19.00 -28.69 12.77
N VAL A 111 -19.12 -28.54 11.46
CA VAL A 111 -19.69 -29.55 10.57
C VAL A 111 -18.68 -30.64 10.22
N GLY A 112 -17.40 -30.29 10.08
CA GLY A 112 -16.36 -31.20 9.59
C GLY A 112 -15.53 -31.89 10.66
N THR A 113 -15.65 -31.53 11.95
CA THR A 113 -14.79 -32.08 13.01
C THR A 113 -15.54 -32.32 14.32
N GLU A 114 -15.16 -33.38 15.05
CA GLU A 114 -15.63 -33.66 16.41
C GLU A 114 -14.71 -33.05 17.50
N ALA A 115 -13.79 -32.15 17.14
CA ALA A 115 -12.89 -31.55 18.09
C ALA A 115 -13.64 -30.76 19.17
N GLU A 116 -13.04 -30.59 20.34
CA GLU A 116 -13.62 -29.78 21.43
C GLU A 116 -13.87 -28.33 21.01
N THR A 117 -14.95 -27.75 21.52
CA THR A 117 -15.36 -26.35 21.21
C THR A 117 -14.23 -25.32 21.35
N PRO A 118 -13.39 -25.33 22.43
CA PRO A 118 -12.32 -24.33 22.56
C PRO A 118 -11.24 -24.48 21.49
N VAL A 119 -10.95 -25.71 21.06
CA VAL A 119 -9.96 -25.97 20.00
C VAL A 119 -10.48 -25.45 18.66
N ARG A 120 -11.75 -25.74 18.32
CA ARG A 120 -12.41 -25.20 17.11
C ARG A 120 -12.40 -23.68 17.08
N ALA A 121 -12.75 -23.04 18.18
CA ALA A 121 -12.75 -21.58 18.28
C ALA A 121 -11.37 -20.99 18.07
N LEU A 122 -10.34 -21.55 18.68
CA LEU A 122 -8.95 -21.09 18.54
C LEU A 122 -8.48 -21.23 17.09
N VAL A 123 -8.69 -22.38 16.45
CA VAL A 123 -8.30 -22.62 15.06
C VAL A 123 -9.05 -21.68 14.11
N ALA A 124 -10.36 -21.47 14.31
CA ALA A 124 -11.16 -20.56 13.50
C ALA A 124 -10.66 -19.11 13.57
N VAL A 125 -10.30 -18.63 14.76
CA VAL A 125 -9.73 -17.30 14.95
C VAL A 125 -8.38 -17.18 14.24
N VAL A 126 -7.48 -18.13 14.44
CA VAL A 126 -6.16 -18.13 13.78
C VAL A 126 -6.30 -18.15 12.26
N MET A 127 -7.21 -18.93 11.71
CA MET A 127 -7.48 -18.97 10.26
C MET A 127 -8.04 -17.65 9.75
N GLY A 128 -9.06 -17.07 10.40
CA GLY A 128 -9.70 -15.85 9.95
C GLY A 128 -8.77 -14.62 10.02
N PHE A 129 -8.07 -14.45 11.14
CA PHE A 129 -7.13 -13.35 11.31
C PHE A 129 -5.87 -13.54 10.49
N GLY A 130 -5.32 -14.77 10.47
CA GLY A 130 -4.11 -15.12 9.73
C GLY A 130 -4.26 -14.92 8.23
N SER A 131 -5.36 -15.39 7.62
CA SER A 131 -5.60 -15.27 6.17
C SER A 131 -5.66 -13.81 5.71
N VAL A 132 -6.43 -12.97 6.40
CA VAL A 132 -6.54 -11.53 6.06
C VAL A 132 -5.19 -10.83 6.24
N TYR A 133 -4.47 -11.14 7.32
CA TYR A 133 -3.15 -10.54 7.58
C TYR A 133 -2.13 -10.91 6.49
N VAL A 134 -2.04 -12.18 6.12
CA VAL A 134 -1.13 -12.67 5.07
C VAL A 134 -1.46 -12.01 3.73
N TRP A 135 -2.74 -11.89 3.39
CA TRP A 135 -3.18 -11.26 2.16
C TRP A 135 -2.84 -9.75 2.11
N VAL A 136 -3.17 -8.98 3.17
CA VAL A 136 -2.83 -7.55 3.25
C VAL A 136 -1.33 -7.34 3.15
N ASN A 137 -0.55 -8.15 3.89
CA ASN A 137 0.91 -8.10 3.87
C ASN A 137 1.50 -8.45 2.50
N GLY A 138 0.95 -9.47 1.82
CA GLY A 138 1.34 -9.85 0.47
C GLY A 138 1.09 -8.74 -0.55
N LYS A 139 -0.09 -8.08 -0.49
CA LYS A 139 -0.40 -6.93 -1.34
C LYS A 139 0.50 -5.72 -1.06
N ALA A 140 0.77 -5.42 0.22
CA ALA A 140 1.68 -4.36 0.60
C ALA A 140 3.08 -4.61 0.06
N LYS A 141 3.63 -5.82 0.25
CA LYS A 141 4.95 -6.21 -0.26
C LYS A 141 5.03 -6.08 -1.79
N LYS A 142 4.05 -6.60 -2.53
CA LYS A 142 4.02 -6.49 -4.00
C LYS A 142 4.01 -5.03 -4.46
N ARG A 143 3.23 -4.18 -3.81
CA ARG A 143 3.15 -2.76 -4.16
C ARG A 143 4.45 -2.03 -3.86
N LEU A 144 5.06 -2.28 -2.70
CA LEU A 144 6.35 -1.69 -2.34
C LEU A 144 7.47 -2.14 -3.28
N ALA A 145 7.52 -3.42 -3.65
CA ALA A 145 8.49 -3.93 -4.63
C ALA A 145 8.36 -3.24 -6.00
N LEU A 146 7.12 -3.00 -6.47
CA LEU A 146 6.89 -2.24 -7.70
C LEU A 146 7.32 -0.77 -7.59
N LEU A 147 7.11 -0.13 -6.43
CA LEU A 147 7.59 1.22 -6.16
C LEU A 147 9.13 1.29 -6.23
N GLU A 148 9.82 0.32 -5.60
CA GLU A 148 11.28 0.23 -5.65
C GLU A 148 11.79 -0.03 -7.09
N GLU A 149 11.11 -0.87 -7.86
CA GLU A 149 11.45 -1.16 -9.25
C GLU A 149 11.30 0.06 -10.16
N GLN A 150 10.26 0.88 -9.95
CA GLN A 150 9.96 2.06 -10.78
C GLN A 150 10.78 3.29 -10.38
N LEU A 151 11.31 3.33 -9.16
CA LEU A 151 11.96 4.53 -8.61
C LEU A 151 13.19 4.98 -9.41
N PRO A 152 14.11 4.11 -9.87
CA PRO A 152 15.25 4.54 -10.69
C PRO A 152 14.83 5.28 -11.96
N ASP A 153 13.82 4.76 -12.65
CA ASP A 153 13.31 5.35 -13.90
C ASP A 153 12.63 6.70 -13.63
N ALA A 154 11.89 6.82 -12.52
CA ALA A 154 11.31 8.08 -12.09
C ALA A 154 12.38 9.15 -11.79
N VAL A 155 13.47 8.78 -11.10
CA VAL A 155 14.56 9.70 -10.79
C VAL A 155 15.30 10.11 -12.07
N GLU A 156 15.55 9.18 -13.00
CA GLU A 156 16.15 9.51 -14.30
C GLU A 156 15.27 10.47 -15.12
N LEU A 157 13.96 10.29 -15.08
CA LEU A 157 13.00 11.18 -15.76
C LEU A 157 13.03 12.58 -15.14
N MET A 158 13.11 12.68 -13.80
CA MET A 158 13.31 13.96 -13.12
C MET A 158 14.62 14.64 -13.54
N VAL A 159 15.73 13.89 -13.58
CA VAL A 159 17.03 14.43 -14.01
C VAL A 159 16.96 14.98 -15.42
N ARG A 160 16.37 14.25 -16.36
CA ARG A 160 16.19 14.71 -17.74
C ARG A 160 15.37 16.00 -17.82
N SER A 161 14.29 16.06 -17.06
CA SER A 161 13.41 17.24 -17.01
C SER A 161 14.14 18.47 -16.46
N LEU A 162 14.92 18.31 -15.38
CA LEU A 162 15.70 19.38 -14.76
C LEU A 162 16.83 19.86 -15.68
N ARG A 163 17.50 18.97 -16.42
CA ARG A 163 18.57 19.33 -17.39
C ARG A 163 18.04 20.16 -18.55
N VAL A 164 16.78 19.98 -18.94
CA VAL A 164 16.12 20.81 -19.96
C VAL A 164 15.71 22.18 -19.39
N GLY A 165 15.82 22.37 -18.07
CA GLY A 165 15.49 23.65 -17.41
C GLY A 165 14.06 23.73 -16.84
N HIS A 166 13.33 22.61 -16.78
CA HIS A 166 12.03 22.61 -16.13
C HIS A 166 12.17 22.81 -14.60
N PRO A 167 11.25 23.55 -13.98
CA PRO A 167 11.16 23.61 -12.51
C PRO A 167 10.93 22.23 -11.90
N PHE A 168 11.40 22.02 -10.66
CA PHE A 168 11.27 20.71 -9.99
C PHE A 168 9.81 20.25 -9.84
N SER A 169 8.88 21.17 -9.55
CA SER A 169 7.45 20.87 -9.51
C SER A 169 6.90 20.34 -10.85
N SER A 170 7.40 20.88 -11.96
CA SER A 170 7.06 20.39 -13.31
C SER A 170 7.65 19.00 -13.56
N ALA A 171 8.89 18.74 -13.10
CA ALA A 171 9.50 17.41 -13.19
C ALA A 171 8.68 16.35 -12.44
N ILE A 172 8.17 16.67 -11.24
CA ILE A 172 7.25 15.81 -10.49
C ILE A 172 5.97 15.52 -11.28
N SER A 173 5.39 16.55 -11.93
CA SER A 173 4.18 16.40 -12.74
C SER A 173 4.41 15.52 -13.98
N ILE A 174 5.59 15.57 -14.57
CA ILE A 174 5.98 14.69 -15.70
C ILE A 174 6.10 13.25 -15.21
N VAL A 175 6.77 13.00 -14.08
CA VAL A 175 6.87 11.66 -13.48
C VAL A 175 5.48 11.08 -13.17
N ALA A 176 4.58 11.90 -12.62
CA ALA A 176 3.21 11.49 -12.33
C ALA A 176 2.41 11.01 -13.55
N LYS A 177 2.75 11.51 -14.74
CA LYS A 177 2.06 11.18 -15.99
C LYS A 177 2.70 10.00 -16.72
N GLU A 178 4.03 9.94 -16.72
CA GLU A 178 4.80 8.98 -17.53
C GLU A 178 5.08 7.66 -16.80
N ILE A 179 5.22 7.70 -15.47
CA ILE A 179 5.50 6.49 -14.69
C ILE A 179 4.18 5.78 -14.36
N PRO A 180 4.09 4.45 -14.59
CA PRO A 180 2.88 3.69 -14.28
C PRO A 180 2.61 3.58 -12.78
N ASP A 181 1.40 3.11 -12.42
CA ASP A 181 1.06 2.78 -11.05
C ASP A 181 1.98 1.66 -10.50
N PRO A 182 2.34 1.73 -9.22
CA PRO A 182 1.86 2.59 -8.14
C PRO A 182 2.60 3.93 -7.98
N LEU A 183 3.80 4.11 -8.55
CA LEU A 183 4.64 5.27 -8.31
C LEU A 183 4.05 6.53 -8.95
N GLY A 184 3.55 6.45 -10.18
CA GLY A 184 2.90 7.58 -10.85
C GLY A 184 1.74 8.16 -10.06
N THR A 185 0.92 7.30 -9.43
CA THR A 185 -0.17 7.77 -8.55
C THR A 185 0.36 8.51 -7.32
N GLU A 186 1.43 8.03 -6.67
CA GLU A 186 2.01 8.68 -5.50
C GLU A 186 2.64 10.04 -5.87
N PHE A 187 3.34 10.12 -7.00
CA PHE A 187 3.85 11.39 -7.52
C PHE A 187 2.73 12.33 -8.00
N GLY A 188 1.60 11.77 -8.46
CA GLY A 188 0.40 12.55 -8.78
C GLY A 188 -0.15 13.28 -7.56
N VAL A 189 -0.16 12.63 -6.40
CA VAL A 189 -0.57 13.27 -5.15
C VAL A 189 0.38 14.42 -4.79
N ILE A 190 1.71 14.23 -4.94
CA ILE A 190 2.70 15.28 -4.69
C ILE A 190 2.51 16.46 -5.66
N ALA A 191 2.26 16.17 -6.95
CA ALA A 191 2.01 17.21 -7.95
C ALA A 191 0.75 18.02 -7.62
N ASP A 192 -0.32 17.36 -7.18
CA ASP A 192 -1.55 18.01 -6.74
C ASP A 192 -1.29 18.87 -5.48
N GLU A 193 -0.59 18.34 -4.47
CA GLU A 193 -0.22 19.11 -3.26
C GLU A 193 0.63 20.35 -3.60
N ALA A 194 1.59 20.22 -4.53
CA ALA A 194 2.42 21.33 -5.00
C ALA A 194 1.58 22.40 -5.74
N ALA A 195 0.60 22.00 -6.55
CA ALA A 195 -0.32 22.93 -7.21
C ALA A 195 -1.18 23.72 -6.22
N TYR A 196 -1.36 23.20 -5.00
CA TYR A 196 -2.04 23.90 -3.89
C TYR A 196 -1.08 24.65 -2.96
N GLY A 197 0.20 24.81 -3.36
CA GLY A 197 1.19 25.61 -2.65
C GLY A 197 1.92 24.90 -1.51
N ARG A 198 1.78 23.55 -1.38
CA ARG A 198 2.60 22.78 -0.45
C ARG A 198 4.00 22.59 -1.01
N ASP A 199 5.01 22.65 -0.15
CA ASP A 199 6.39 22.39 -0.55
C ASP A 199 6.56 20.93 -1.02
N VAL A 200 7.22 20.77 -2.18
CA VAL A 200 7.43 19.44 -2.79
C VAL A 200 8.34 18.58 -1.92
N SER A 201 9.33 19.17 -1.24
CA SER A 201 10.23 18.43 -0.36
C SER A 201 9.49 17.86 0.87
N GLU A 202 8.55 18.62 1.43
CA GLU A 202 7.69 18.13 2.52
C GLU A 202 6.78 16.98 2.07
N SER A 203 6.22 17.10 0.86
CA SER A 203 5.36 16.05 0.29
C SER A 203 6.14 14.78 -0.01
N LEU A 204 7.38 14.90 -0.54
CA LEU A 204 8.30 13.78 -0.75
C LEU A 204 8.70 13.11 0.58
N LYS A 205 8.99 13.90 1.60
CA LYS A 205 9.31 13.40 2.94
C LYS A 205 8.13 12.63 3.52
N ALA A 206 6.92 13.15 3.43
CA ALA A 206 5.70 12.47 3.88
C ALA A 206 5.46 11.15 3.12
N LEU A 207 5.74 11.10 1.81
CA LEU A 207 5.69 9.87 1.02
C LEU A 207 6.73 8.86 1.50
N ALA A 208 7.98 9.29 1.71
CA ALA A 208 9.08 8.43 2.16
C ALA A 208 8.81 7.82 3.54
N GLU A 209 8.27 8.60 4.47
CA GLU A 209 7.86 8.14 5.80
C GLU A 209 6.71 7.12 5.72
N ARG A 210 5.70 7.38 4.87
CA ARG A 210 4.54 6.51 4.70
C ARG A 210 4.90 5.17 4.06
N MET A 211 5.73 5.16 3.02
CA MET A 211 6.13 3.95 2.30
C MET A 211 7.23 3.18 3.01
N ASP A 212 8.02 3.85 3.84
CA ASP A 212 9.14 3.27 4.58
C ASP A 212 10.20 2.63 3.68
N LEU A 213 10.43 3.23 2.49
CA LEU A 213 11.43 2.80 1.53
C LEU A 213 12.70 3.65 1.67
N GLN A 214 13.86 2.98 1.80
CA GLN A 214 15.14 3.65 2.02
C GLN A 214 15.51 4.59 0.87
N ASP A 215 15.29 4.17 -0.37
CA ASP A 215 15.64 4.94 -1.56
C ASP A 215 14.75 6.19 -1.71
N LEU A 216 13.46 6.11 -1.32
CA LEU A 216 12.60 7.29 -1.22
C LEU A 216 13.05 8.26 -0.12
N ARG A 217 13.57 7.75 0.99
CA ARG A 217 14.14 8.61 2.05
C ARG A 217 15.38 9.33 1.55
N PHE A 218 16.27 8.65 0.83
CA PHE A 218 17.43 9.30 0.21
C PHE A 218 17.02 10.36 -0.79
N LEU A 219 16.03 10.09 -1.64
CA LEU A 219 15.48 11.07 -2.57
C LEU A 219 14.94 12.31 -1.85
N ALA A 220 14.11 12.11 -0.81
CA ALA A 220 13.51 13.20 -0.06
C ALA A 220 14.57 14.08 0.63
N VAL A 221 15.58 13.45 1.24
CA VAL A 221 16.69 14.17 1.90
C VAL A 221 17.54 14.93 0.88
N ALA A 222 17.90 14.29 -0.25
CA ALA A 222 18.68 14.93 -1.30
C ALA A 222 17.98 16.18 -1.86
N VAL A 223 16.66 16.07 -2.11
CA VAL A 223 15.85 17.20 -2.59
C VAL A 223 15.80 18.32 -1.54
N ALA A 224 15.54 17.98 -0.27
CA ALA A 224 15.43 18.96 0.80
C ALA A 224 16.75 19.76 0.99
N ILE A 225 17.90 19.05 1.01
CA ILE A 225 19.22 19.70 1.14
C ILE A 225 19.47 20.61 -0.06
N GLN A 226 19.18 20.13 -1.28
CA GLN A 226 19.52 20.86 -2.50
C GLN A 226 18.62 22.09 -2.72
N GLN A 227 17.37 22.05 -2.28
CA GLN A 227 16.50 23.21 -2.28
C GLN A 227 16.95 24.28 -1.30
N GLN A 228 17.51 23.89 -0.15
CA GLN A 228 18.04 24.84 0.84
C GLN A 228 19.38 25.45 0.43
N SER A 229 20.27 24.65 -0.18
CA SER A 229 21.61 25.09 -0.59
C SER A 229 21.64 25.83 -1.94
N GLY A 230 20.56 25.75 -2.75
CA GLY A 230 20.49 26.35 -4.07
C GLY A 230 21.43 25.70 -5.11
N GLY A 231 21.89 24.47 -4.85
CA GLY A 231 22.84 23.75 -5.70
C GLY A 231 22.19 23.05 -6.91
N ASN A 232 23.02 22.33 -7.68
CA ASN A 232 22.56 21.62 -8.87
C ASN A 232 21.81 20.33 -8.52
N LEU A 233 20.48 20.41 -8.38
CA LEU A 233 19.63 19.28 -8.05
C LEU A 233 19.73 18.14 -9.10
N ALA A 234 19.88 18.49 -10.39
CA ALA A 234 19.97 17.48 -11.46
C ALA A 234 21.20 16.57 -11.30
N GLU A 235 22.34 17.13 -10.87
CA GLU A 235 23.57 16.38 -10.67
C GLU A 235 23.47 15.42 -9.47
N VAL A 236 22.90 15.90 -8.37
CA VAL A 236 22.69 15.07 -7.17
C VAL A 236 21.72 13.91 -7.45
N LEU A 237 20.63 14.19 -8.16
CA LEU A 237 19.67 13.15 -8.54
C LEU A 237 20.24 12.17 -9.57
N ASP A 238 21.13 12.59 -10.47
CA ASP A 238 21.84 11.70 -11.40
C ASP A 238 22.74 10.69 -10.65
N GLY A 239 23.47 11.19 -9.66
CA GLY A 239 24.26 10.34 -8.75
C GLY A 239 23.36 9.33 -8.00
N LEU A 240 22.25 9.81 -7.46
CA LEU A 240 21.30 8.98 -6.73
C LEU A 240 20.67 7.90 -7.63
N ALA A 241 20.25 8.25 -8.86
CA ALA A 241 19.69 7.30 -9.82
C ALA A 241 20.66 6.15 -10.12
N LYS A 242 21.96 6.44 -10.30
CA LYS A 242 23.00 5.45 -10.52
C LYS A 242 23.16 4.50 -9.33
N VAL A 243 23.15 5.02 -8.11
CA VAL A 243 23.26 4.25 -6.88
C VAL A 243 22.04 3.30 -6.73
N ILE A 244 20.82 3.82 -6.88
CA ILE A 244 19.60 3.04 -6.77
C ILE A 244 19.59 1.93 -7.83
N ARG A 245 19.93 2.25 -9.09
CA ARG A 245 19.96 1.28 -10.19
C ARG A 245 21.02 0.19 -9.97
N SER A 246 22.19 0.52 -9.45
CA SER A 246 23.25 -0.46 -9.16
C SER A 246 22.81 -1.41 -8.02
N ARG A 247 22.19 -0.87 -6.98
CA ARG A 247 21.62 -1.65 -5.87
C ARG A 247 20.55 -2.63 -6.36
N PHE A 248 19.61 -2.15 -7.17
CA PHE A 248 18.53 -2.97 -7.71
C PHE A 248 19.06 -4.14 -8.56
N LYS A 249 20.10 -3.91 -9.38
CA LYS A 249 20.76 -4.98 -10.17
C LYS A 249 21.41 -6.05 -9.29
N LEU A 250 21.97 -5.68 -8.14
CA LEU A 250 22.58 -6.65 -7.21
C LEU A 250 21.50 -7.54 -6.55
N PHE A 251 20.40 -6.96 -6.10
CA PHE A 251 19.30 -7.73 -5.49
C PHE A 251 18.61 -8.69 -6.45
N ARG A 252 18.61 -8.42 -7.75
CA ARG A 252 17.98 -9.29 -8.76
C ARG A 252 18.85 -10.48 -9.18
N ARG A 253 20.13 -10.54 -8.75
CA ARG A 253 21.07 -11.64 -9.04
C ARG A 253 21.17 -12.70 -7.95
N VAL A 254 20.54 -12.48 -6.81
CA VAL A 254 20.39 -13.41 -5.68
C VAL A 254 18.98 -13.97 -5.68
#